data_1df658834bb13aded226e855622274a9
#
_entry.id   1df658834bb13aded226e855622274a9
#
_cell.length_a   1.000
_cell.length_b   1.000
_cell.length_c   1.000
_cell.angle_alpha   90.00
_cell.angle_beta   90.00
_cell.angle_gamma   90.00
#
_symmetry.space_group_name_H-M   'P 1'
#
loop_
_entity.id
_entity.type
_entity.pdbx_description
1 polymer ?
#
loop_
_entity_poly.entity_id
_entity_poly.type
_entity_poly.pdbx_seq_one_letter_code
_entity_poly.pdbx_strand_id
1 'polypeptide(L)'
;MSLLQLFTATNASPYAWSLVLAGGSVVASIIPLGAARSASNFEMKDMAAPRAMFDRFPAWGKRASWAHQNSFEAFTLHAPAALLALIAVEHSGPLPAAAVVAAFAHPAFRFAYIAAYVGNVPPARGLCWASGLLCSGILYSEGLKAFLGN
;
A
#
# COMPACT_ATOMS: atom_id res chain seq x y z
N MET A 1 -25.19 -10.29 -5.20
CA MET A 1 -24.30 -10.00 -4.06
C MET A 1 -23.92 -8.52 -4.13
N SER A 2 -24.17 -7.72 -3.09
CA SER A 2 -23.80 -6.30 -3.06
C SER A 2 -22.26 -6.17 -2.93
N LEU A 3 -21.69 -5.00 -3.35
CA LEU A 3 -20.26 -4.73 -3.14
C LEU A 3 -19.86 -4.87 -1.66
N LEU A 4 -20.73 -4.42 -0.75
CA LEU A 4 -20.49 -4.55 0.68
C LEU A 4 -20.41 -6.02 1.12
N GLN A 5 -21.27 -6.89 0.60
CA GLN A 5 -21.22 -8.33 0.89
C GLN A 5 -19.96 -8.99 0.35
N LEU A 6 -19.42 -8.51 -0.78
CA LEU A 6 -18.15 -8.99 -1.30
C LEU A 6 -16.98 -8.71 -0.33
N PHE A 7 -16.99 -7.53 0.30
CA PHE A 7 -15.93 -7.13 1.25
C PHE A 7 -16.05 -7.77 2.63
N THR A 8 -17.23 -8.29 3.00
CA THR A 8 -17.51 -8.79 4.36
C THR A 8 -18.08 -10.20 4.37
N ALA A 9 -17.96 -10.95 3.28
CA ALA A 9 -18.56 -12.27 3.13
C ALA A 9 -18.09 -13.30 4.19
N THR A 10 -16.85 -13.16 4.65
CA THR A 10 -16.27 -13.99 5.73
C THR A 10 -15.41 -13.12 6.63
N ASN A 11 -15.08 -13.60 7.82
CA ASN A 11 -14.18 -12.89 8.74
C ASN A 11 -12.77 -12.69 8.14
N ALA A 12 -12.35 -13.52 7.19
CA ALA A 12 -11.08 -13.42 6.48
C ALA A 12 -11.09 -12.37 5.35
N SER A 13 -12.27 -12.04 4.80
CA SER A 13 -12.41 -11.15 3.64
C SER A 13 -11.72 -9.79 3.80
N PRO A 14 -11.77 -9.08 4.94
CA PRO A 14 -11.11 -7.79 5.12
C PRO A 14 -9.59 -7.86 4.86
N TYR A 15 -8.93 -8.93 5.31
CA TYR A 15 -7.47 -9.09 5.21
C TYR A 15 -7.06 -9.49 3.80
N ALA A 16 -7.83 -10.34 3.14
CA ALA A 16 -7.65 -10.67 1.72
C ALA A 16 -7.81 -9.42 0.84
N TRP A 17 -8.84 -8.61 1.06
CA TRP A 17 -9.03 -7.35 0.35
C TRP A 17 -7.92 -6.32 0.65
N SER A 18 -7.44 -6.28 1.89
CA SER A 18 -6.30 -5.45 2.25
C SER A 18 -5.06 -5.74 1.41
N LEU A 19 -4.76 -7.03 1.19
CA LEU A 19 -3.66 -7.46 0.32
C LEU A 19 -3.86 -7.01 -1.13
N VAL A 20 -5.06 -7.23 -1.67
CA VAL A 20 -5.39 -6.84 -3.06
C VAL A 20 -5.28 -5.33 -3.24
N LEU A 21 -5.86 -4.54 -2.32
CA LEU A 21 -5.85 -3.08 -2.38
C LEU A 21 -4.44 -2.50 -2.14
N ALA A 22 -3.66 -3.09 -1.25
CA ALA A 22 -2.28 -2.69 -1.03
C ALA A 22 -1.41 -2.96 -2.27
N GLY A 23 -1.55 -4.13 -2.90
CA GLY A 23 -0.95 -4.42 -4.20
C GLY A 23 -1.42 -3.46 -5.29
N GLY A 24 -2.72 -3.15 -5.31
CA GLY A 24 -3.32 -2.15 -6.20
C GLY A 24 -2.69 -0.76 -6.05
N SER A 25 -2.34 -0.35 -4.83
CA SER A 25 -1.63 0.94 -4.60
C SER A 25 -0.22 0.94 -5.23
N VAL A 26 0.49 -0.19 -5.18
CA VAL A 26 1.79 -0.34 -5.85
C VAL A 26 1.63 -0.18 -7.36
N VAL A 27 0.63 -0.84 -7.95
CA VAL A 27 0.34 -0.72 -9.39
C VAL A 27 -0.07 0.72 -9.74
N ALA A 28 -0.94 1.34 -8.96
CA ALA A 28 -1.38 2.72 -9.18
C ALA A 28 -0.23 3.73 -9.13
N SER A 29 0.81 3.49 -8.33
CA SER A 29 1.99 4.35 -8.27
C SER A 29 2.81 4.37 -9.58
N ILE A 30 2.58 3.41 -10.49
CA ILE A 30 3.18 3.39 -11.83
C ILE A 30 2.60 4.52 -12.69
N ILE A 31 1.36 4.93 -12.46
CA ILE A 31 0.68 5.93 -13.29
C ILE A 31 1.46 7.26 -13.31
N PRO A 32 1.72 7.93 -12.18
CA PRO A 32 2.50 9.17 -12.19
C PRO A 32 3.95 8.95 -12.65
N LEU A 33 4.55 7.80 -12.38
CA LEU A 33 5.90 7.47 -12.88
C LEU A 33 5.91 7.32 -14.40
N GLY A 34 4.92 6.65 -14.99
CA GLY A 34 4.75 6.54 -16.44
C GLY A 34 4.57 7.91 -17.10
N ALA A 35 3.73 8.76 -16.51
CA ALA A 35 3.56 10.13 -16.97
C ALA A 35 4.88 10.93 -16.93
N ALA A 36 5.70 10.75 -15.88
CA ALA A 36 7.01 11.39 -15.79
C ALA A 36 7.98 10.92 -16.88
N ARG A 37 7.95 9.64 -17.23
CA ARG A 37 8.74 9.09 -18.35
C ARG A 37 8.32 9.74 -19.67
N SER A 38 7.04 9.80 -19.94
CA SER A 38 6.52 10.43 -21.17
C SER A 38 6.86 11.92 -21.24
N ALA A 39 6.83 12.63 -20.11
CA ALA A 39 7.19 14.05 -20.04
C ALA A 39 8.71 14.32 -20.16
N SER A 40 9.55 13.29 -20.21
CA SER A 40 11.03 13.39 -20.18
C SER A 40 11.69 13.01 -21.50
N ASN A 41 11.04 13.29 -22.64
CA ASN A 41 11.54 12.94 -23.97
C ASN A 41 11.94 11.45 -24.07
N PHE A 42 10.98 10.57 -23.80
CA PHE A 42 11.17 9.13 -23.89
C PHE A 42 11.57 8.71 -25.32
N GLU A 43 12.65 7.94 -25.44
CA GLU A 43 13.11 7.32 -26.66
C GLU A 43 13.10 5.79 -26.54
N MET A 44 12.99 5.09 -27.67
CA MET A 44 12.96 3.61 -27.64
C MET A 44 14.20 2.98 -26.99
N LYS A 45 15.37 3.64 -27.08
CA LYS A 45 16.61 3.19 -26.41
C LYS A 45 16.49 3.20 -24.88
N ASP A 46 15.61 4.04 -24.31
CA ASP A 46 15.41 4.12 -22.86
C ASP A 46 14.72 2.87 -22.29
N MET A 47 14.10 2.04 -23.15
CA MET A 47 13.52 0.76 -22.73
C MET A 47 14.59 -0.21 -22.21
N ALA A 48 15.84 -0.09 -22.66
CA ALA A 48 16.93 -0.94 -22.17
C ALA A 48 17.32 -0.63 -20.72
N ALA A 49 17.18 0.63 -20.28
CA ALA A 49 17.53 1.09 -18.94
C ALA A 49 16.55 2.16 -18.43
N PRO A 50 15.28 1.84 -18.16
CA PRO A 50 14.26 2.84 -17.84
C PRO A 50 14.56 3.65 -16.57
N ARG A 51 15.33 3.11 -15.63
CA ARG A 51 15.74 3.81 -14.41
C ARG A 51 16.76 4.92 -14.66
N ALA A 52 17.57 4.83 -15.71
CA ALA A 52 18.52 5.88 -16.11
C ALA A 52 17.83 7.18 -16.55
N MET A 53 16.52 7.14 -16.87
CA MET A 53 15.75 8.34 -17.16
C MET A 53 15.54 9.26 -15.95
N PHE A 54 15.79 8.79 -14.72
CA PHE A 54 15.53 9.54 -13.48
C PHE A 54 16.13 10.95 -13.50
N ASP A 55 17.34 11.12 -14.04
CA ASP A 55 18.01 12.42 -14.06
C ASP A 55 17.31 13.45 -14.96
N ARG A 56 16.59 12.97 -15.98
CA ARG A 56 15.81 13.79 -16.92
C ARG A 56 14.42 14.14 -16.40
N PHE A 57 13.96 13.48 -15.30
CA PHE A 57 12.61 13.71 -14.79
C PHE A 57 12.44 15.13 -14.25
N PRO A 58 11.27 15.77 -14.49
CA PRO A 58 10.89 16.98 -13.78
C PRO A 58 10.77 16.70 -12.28
N ALA A 59 10.79 17.74 -11.45
CA ALA A 59 10.79 17.60 -9.99
C ALA A 59 9.65 16.73 -9.45
N TRP A 60 8.43 16.86 -10.01
CA TRP A 60 7.30 16.00 -9.65
C TRP A 60 7.50 14.54 -10.09
N GLY A 61 8.19 14.33 -11.22
CA GLY A 61 8.50 12.99 -11.75
C GLY A 61 9.52 12.25 -10.88
N LYS A 62 10.52 12.96 -10.34
CA LYS A 62 11.45 12.41 -9.34
C LYS A 62 10.69 11.97 -8.09
N ARG A 63 9.74 12.81 -7.61
CA ARG A 63 8.87 12.45 -6.49
C ARG A 63 7.97 11.25 -6.81
N ALA A 64 7.45 11.13 -8.02
CA ALA A 64 6.68 9.96 -8.45
C ALA A 64 7.53 8.66 -8.42
N SER A 65 8.79 8.73 -8.84
CA SER A 65 9.74 7.61 -8.75
C SER A 65 9.97 7.17 -7.30
N TRP A 66 10.19 8.11 -6.39
CA TRP A 66 10.36 7.81 -4.96
C TRP A 66 9.07 7.30 -4.32
N ALA A 67 7.91 7.84 -4.70
CA ALA A 67 6.63 7.33 -4.23
C ALA A 67 6.38 5.89 -4.66
N HIS A 68 6.75 5.55 -5.91
CA HIS A 68 6.67 4.19 -6.43
C HIS A 68 7.58 3.22 -5.68
N GLN A 69 8.84 3.59 -5.45
CA GLN A 69 9.77 2.79 -4.65
C GLN A 69 9.22 2.55 -3.24
N ASN A 70 8.78 3.62 -2.55
CA ASN A 70 8.23 3.49 -1.20
C ASN A 70 6.91 2.70 -1.16
N SER A 71 6.18 2.60 -2.27
CA SER A 71 4.99 1.74 -2.34
C SER A 71 5.36 0.26 -2.25
N PHE A 72 6.46 -0.18 -2.85
CA PHE A 72 6.98 -1.54 -2.67
C PHE A 72 7.46 -1.77 -1.24
N GLU A 73 8.22 -0.84 -0.66
CA GLU A 73 8.71 -0.94 0.71
C GLU A 73 7.55 -1.10 1.70
N ALA A 74 6.50 -0.29 1.56
CA ALA A 74 5.31 -0.40 2.40
C ALA A 74 4.56 -1.71 2.18
N PHE A 75 4.46 -2.19 0.95
CA PHE A 75 3.81 -3.46 0.63
C PHE A 75 4.56 -4.64 1.26
N THR A 76 5.91 -4.63 1.25
CA THR A 76 6.71 -5.71 1.87
C THR A 76 6.52 -5.81 3.37
N LEU A 77 6.17 -4.70 4.04
CA LEU A 77 5.85 -4.69 5.46
C LEU A 77 4.37 -5.07 5.73
N HIS A 78 3.47 -4.62 4.86
CA HIS A 78 2.03 -4.80 5.08
C HIS A 78 1.54 -6.19 4.67
N ALA A 79 2.04 -6.74 3.58
CA ALA A 79 1.55 -8.02 3.06
C ALA A 79 1.72 -9.18 4.07
N PRO A 80 2.88 -9.35 4.74
CA PRO A 80 3.00 -10.37 5.78
C PRO A 80 2.08 -10.11 6.98
N ALA A 81 1.84 -8.84 7.36
CA ALA A 81 0.94 -8.49 8.46
C ALA A 81 -0.51 -8.88 8.14
N ALA A 82 -0.97 -8.59 6.91
CA ALA A 82 -2.31 -8.95 6.46
C ALA A 82 -2.46 -10.47 6.29
N LEU A 83 -1.42 -11.17 5.83
CA LEU A 83 -1.40 -12.64 5.77
C LEU A 83 -1.45 -13.27 7.17
N LEU A 84 -0.68 -12.74 8.13
CA LEU A 84 -0.72 -13.21 9.51
C LEU A 84 -2.13 -13.06 10.09
N ALA A 85 -2.77 -11.88 9.89
CA ALA A 85 -4.13 -11.64 10.35
C ALA A 85 -5.16 -12.56 9.66
N LEU A 86 -5.00 -12.83 8.36
CA LEU A 86 -5.85 -13.74 7.62
C LEU A 86 -5.77 -15.18 8.16
N ILE A 87 -4.55 -15.68 8.41
CA ILE A 87 -4.33 -17.01 8.96
C ILE A 87 -4.84 -17.06 10.42
N ALA A 88 -4.63 -16.00 11.18
CA ALA A 88 -5.10 -15.91 12.57
C ALA A 88 -6.63 -16.01 12.68
N VAL A 89 -7.37 -15.38 11.77
CA VAL A 89 -8.84 -15.48 11.71
C VAL A 89 -9.30 -16.93 11.46
N GLU A 90 -8.63 -17.65 10.56
CA GLU A 90 -8.96 -19.04 10.27
C GLU A 90 -8.63 -19.98 11.45
N HIS A 91 -7.62 -19.62 12.23
CA HIS A 91 -7.17 -20.42 13.38
C HIS A 91 -7.96 -20.14 14.66
N SER A 92 -8.24 -18.88 14.96
CA SER A 92 -8.74 -18.44 16.27
C SER A 92 -10.09 -17.70 16.21
N GLY A 93 -10.66 -17.54 15.01
CA GLY A 93 -11.90 -16.78 14.82
C GLY A 93 -11.67 -15.27 14.62
N PRO A 94 -12.75 -14.46 14.67
CA PRO A 94 -12.68 -13.05 14.29
C PRO A 94 -11.73 -12.24 15.16
N LEU A 95 -10.89 -11.42 14.51
CA LEU A 95 -10.04 -10.46 15.19
C LEU A 95 -10.83 -9.20 15.61
N PRO A 96 -10.30 -8.40 16.55
CA PRO A 96 -10.92 -7.15 16.98
C PRO A 96 -11.18 -6.19 15.82
N ALA A 97 -12.21 -5.33 15.97
CA ALA A 97 -12.58 -4.34 14.97
C ALA A 97 -11.43 -3.43 14.55
N ALA A 98 -10.48 -3.16 15.45
CA ALA A 98 -9.27 -2.39 15.14
C ALA A 98 -8.44 -3.02 14.01
N ALA A 99 -8.35 -4.35 13.94
CA ALA A 99 -7.66 -5.05 12.86
C ALA A 99 -8.39 -4.89 11.51
N VAL A 100 -9.73 -4.96 11.51
CA VAL A 100 -10.53 -4.73 10.30
C VAL A 100 -10.37 -3.30 9.79
N VAL A 101 -10.43 -2.32 10.70
CA VAL A 101 -10.20 -0.90 10.35
C VAL A 101 -8.79 -0.71 9.80
N ALA A 102 -7.77 -1.27 10.44
CA ALA A 102 -6.38 -1.18 9.98
C ALA A 102 -6.17 -1.81 8.60
N ALA A 103 -6.85 -2.93 8.31
CA ALA A 103 -6.79 -3.60 7.02
C ALA A 103 -7.24 -2.71 5.86
N PHE A 104 -8.33 -1.94 6.03
CA PHE A 104 -8.81 -1.03 4.99
C PHE A 104 -8.14 0.36 5.03
N ALA A 105 -7.76 0.84 6.21
CA ALA A 105 -7.12 2.14 6.36
C ALA A 105 -5.71 2.15 5.72
N HIS A 106 -4.94 1.05 5.83
CA HIS A 106 -3.61 0.99 5.21
C HIS A 106 -3.63 1.33 3.71
N PRO A 107 -4.35 0.62 2.85
CA PRO A 107 -4.34 0.94 1.41
C PRO A 107 -4.89 2.35 1.14
N ALA A 108 -5.86 2.85 1.89
CA ALA A 108 -6.34 4.23 1.77
C ALA A 108 -5.22 5.24 2.04
N PHE A 109 -4.44 5.06 3.12
CA PHE A 109 -3.26 5.89 3.39
C PHE A 109 -2.19 5.75 2.32
N ARG A 110 -2.04 4.59 1.68
CA ARG A 110 -1.07 4.41 0.58
C ARG A 110 -1.45 5.21 -0.67
N PHE A 111 -2.72 5.21 -1.07
CA PHE A 111 -3.18 6.06 -2.18
C PHE A 111 -3.01 7.55 -1.85
N ALA A 112 -3.39 7.98 -0.64
CA ALA A 112 -3.20 9.36 -0.19
C ALA A 112 -1.71 9.75 -0.14
N TYR A 113 -0.83 8.85 0.29
CA TYR A 113 0.62 9.05 0.30
C TYR A 113 1.17 9.33 -1.09
N ILE A 114 0.78 8.53 -2.09
CA ILE A 114 1.24 8.70 -3.48
C ILE A 114 0.84 10.11 -3.96
N ALA A 115 -0.42 10.50 -3.75
CA ALA A 115 -0.91 11.82 -4.14
C ALA A 115 -0.16 12.96 -3.42
N ALA A 116 0.02 12.86 -2.11
CA ALA A 116 0.74 13.85 -1.31
C ALA A 116 2.22 13.95 -1.71
N TYR A 117 2.84 12.82 -2.05
CA TYR A 117 4.26 12.80 -2.45
C TYR A 117 4.45 13.50 -3.79
N VAL A 118 3.68 13.11 -4.80
CA VAL A 118 3.74 13.70 -6.15
C VAL A 118 3.38 15.19 -6.10
N GLY A 119 2.33 15.55 -5.35
CA GLY A 119 1.85 16.91 -5.14
C GLY A 119 2.76 17.78 -4.27
N ASN A 120 3.83 17.23 -3.71
CA ASN A 120 4.78 17.97 -2.85
C ASN A 120 4.14 18.54 -1.58
N VAL A 121 3.39 17.71 -0.84
CA VAL A 121 2.78 18.08 0.45
C VAL A 121 3.46 17.29 1.57
N PRO A 122 4.66 17.73 2.07
CA PRO A 122 5.47 16.96 3.01
C PRO A 122 4.77 16.55 4.32
N PRO A 123 3.97 17.41 4.98
CA PRO A 123 3.28 17.02 6.21
C PRO A 123 2.27 15.89 5.98
N ALA A 124 1.45 15.99 4.92
CA ALA A 124 0.47 14.96 4.57
C ALA A 124 1.17 13.65 4.21
N ARG A 125 2.27 13.71 3.44
CA ARG A 125 3.08 12.55 3.11
C ARG A 125 3.59 11.83 4.37
N GLY A 126 4.17 12.57 5.33
CA GLY A 126 4.67 12.02 6.58
C GLY A 126 3.58 11.37 7.42
N LEU A 127 2.42 12.05 7.54
CA LEU A 127 1.25 11.52 8.24
C LEU A 127 0.74 10.22 7.60
N CYS A 128 0.54 10.19 6.29
CA CYS A 128 0.07 9.00 5.58
C CYS A 128 1.05 7.83 5.73
N TRP A 129 2.36 8.10 5.68
CA TRP A 129 3.38 7.07 5.89
C TRP A 129 3.31 6.47 7.29
N ALA A 130 3.30 7.31 8.33
CA ALA A 130 3.24 6.86 9.71
C ALA A 130 1.93 6.11 10.02
N SER A 131 0.79 6.60 9.51
CA SER A 131 -0.50 5.94 9.68
C SER A 131 -0.55 4.58 8.99
N GLY A 132 0.02 4.45 7.77
CA GLY A 132 0.14 3.17 7.09
C GLY A 132 1.00 2.17 7.87
N LEU A 133 2.13 2.62 8.43
CA LEU A 133 2.99 1.79 9.27
C LEU A 133 2.27 1.34 10.54
N LEU A 134 1.54 2.23 11.20
CA LEU A 134 0.71 1.91 12.37
C LEU A 134 -0.35 0.83 12.05
N CYS A 135 -1.03 0.94 10.92
CA CYS A 135 -2.00 -0.07 10.48
C CYS A 135 -1.35 -1.45 10.35
N SER A 136 -0.17 -1.53 9.73
CA SER A 136 0.58 -2.79 9.62
C SER A 136 0.97 -3.33 11.00
N GLY A 137 1.41 -2.46 11.91
CA GLY A 137 1.72 -2.81 13.31
C GLY A 137 0.53 -3.38 14.07
N ILE A 138 -0.67 -2.80 13.87
CA ILE A 138 -1.92 -3.34 14.45
C ILE A 138 -2.20 -4.75 13.94
N LEU A 139 -2.09 -4.99 12.62
CA LEU A 139 -2.31 -6.31 12.05
C LEU A 139 -1.31 -7.35 12.58
N TYR A 140 -0.03 -7.00 12.69
CA TYR A 140 0.97 -7.87 13.32
C TYR A 140 0.64 -8.17 14.77
N SER A 141 0.27 -7.15 15.54
CA SER A 141 -0.04 -7.31 16.96
C SER A 141 -1.27 -8.21 17.17
N GLU A 142 -2.38 -7.93 16.50
CA GLU A 142 -3.61 -8.69 16.68
C GLU A 142 -3.49 -10.12 16.11
N GLY A 143 -2.82 -10.28 14.96
CA GLY A 143 -2.53 -11.60 14.42
C GLY A 143 -1.65 -12.43 15.35
N LEU A 144 -0.61 -11.85 15.92
CA LEU A 144 0.28 -12.57 16.86
C LEU A 144 -0.45 -12.94 18.16
N LYS A 145 -1.23 -12.02 18.76
CA LYS A 145 -2.03 -12.30 19.96
C LYS A 145 -2.95 -13.50 19.76
N ALA A 146 -3.60 -13.59 18.61
CA ALA A 146 -4.50 -14.71 18.30
C ALA A 146 -3.80 -16.06 18.32
N PHE A 147 -2.53 -16.13 17.91
CA PHE A 147 -1.72 -17.37 18.00
C PHE A 147 -1.20 -17.66 19.40
N LEU A 148 -0.98 -16.62 20.22
CA LEU A 148 -0.50 -16.78 21.60
C LEU A 148 -1.63 -17.08 22.60
N GLY A 149 -2.89 -17.01 22.18
CA GLY A 149 -4.04 -17.25 23.03
C GLY A 149 -4.31 -16.11 24.02
N ASN A 150 -3.91 -14.87 23.71
CA ASN A 150 -4.07 -13.67 24.52
C ASN A 150 -5.10 -12.72 23.92
#